data_ae1511e787a21b30c2a3253723fe8cbb
#
_entry.id   ae1511e787a21b30c2a3253723fe8cbb
#
_cell.length_a   1.000
_cell.length_b   1.000
_cell.length_c   1.000
_cell.angle_alpha   90.00
_cell.angle_beta   90.00
_cell.angle_gamma   90.00
#
_symmetry.space_group_name_H-M   'P 1'
#
loop_
_entity.id
_entity.type
_entity.pdbx_description
1 polymer ?
#
loop_
_entity_poly.entity_id
_entity_poly.type
_entity_poly.pdbx_seq_one_letter_code
_entity_poly.pdbx_strand_id
1 'polypeptide(L)' 'MTTRDFSLRYAGDRTGFLLIHGEGGTPTEMRLVARALHRGGHTVHCPQLAGHCAGEAELLATGWRDWTQSVVDELEHM' A
#
# COMPACT_ATOMS: atom_id res chain seq x y z
N MET A 1 -14.73 -15.49 0.10
CA MET A 1 -14.05 -14.87 1.25
C MET A 1 -13.63 -13.47 0.87
N THR A 2 -13.91 -12.51 1.72
CA THR A 2 -13.57 -11.11 1.46
C THR A 2 -12.12 -10.84 1.84
N THR A 3 -11.35 -10.27 0.92
CA THR A 3 -9.99 -9.81 1.19
C THR A 3 -10.03 -8.61 2.12
N ARG A 4 -9.24 -8.63 3.19
CA ARG A 4 -9.10 -7.47 4.07
C ARG A 4 -8.16 -6.46 3.45
N ASP A 5 -8.52 -5.20 3.57
CA ASP A 5 -7.68 -4.09 3.10
C ASP A 5 -6.87 -3.54 4.27
N PHE A 6 -5.56 -3.73 4.21
CA PHE A 6 -4.63 -3.24 5.21
C PHE A 6 -3.90 -1.97 4.76
N SER A 7 -4.37 -1.34 3.68
CA SER A 7 -3.76 -0.11 3.19
C SER A 7 -3.66 0.94 4.29
N LEU A 8 -2.56 1.69 4.28
CA LEU A 8 -2.32 2.77 5.24
C LEU A 8 -2.50 4.11 4.52
N ARG A 9 -3.27 5.01 5.11
CA ARG A 9 -3.49 6.35 4.54
C ARG A 9 -3.56 7.37 5.66
N TYR A 10 -2.59 8.28 5.66
CA TYR A 10 -2.50 9.36 6.64
C TYR A 10 -2.41 10.70 5.92
N ALA A 11 -3.37 11.58 6.16
CA ALA A 11 -3.37 12.92 5.58
C ALA A 11 -2.40 13.83 6.33
N GLY A 12 -1.70 14.68 5.59
CA GLY A 12 -0.75 15.63 6.14
C GLY A 12 -0.57 16.83 5.21
N ASP A 13 0.64 17.32 5.10
CA ASP A 13 0.97 18.49 4.28
C ASP A 13 1.07 18.16 2.78
N ARG A 14 1.66 19.07 2.01
CA ARG A 14 1.79 18.93 0.55
C ARG A 14 2.76 17.84 0.13
N THR A 15 3.69 17.47 1.01
CA THR A 15 4.67 16.42 0.70
C THR A 15 4.00 15.07 0.91
N GLY A 16 3.88 14.32 -0.17
CA GLY A 16 3.29 12.99 -0.14
C GLY A 16 4.34 11.91 -0.31
N PHE A 17 4.23 10.86 0.50
CA PHE A 17 5.05 9.67 0.40
C PHE A 17 4.15 8.50 -0.02
N LEU A 18 4.50 7.86 -1.12
CA LEU A 18 3.87 6.63 -1.57
C LEU A 18 4.79 5.48 -1.20
N LEU A 19 4.38 4.68 -0.25
CA LEU A 19 5.14 3.53 0.21
C LEU A 19 4.64 2.26 -0.47
N ILE A 20 5.56 1.39 -0.86
CA ILE A 20 5.23 0.15 -1.55
C ILE A 20 5.76 -1.01 -0.71
N HIS A 21 4.87 -1.88 -0.24
CA HIS A 21 5.29 -3.06 0.52
C HIS A 21 5.91 -4.12 -0.39
N GLY A 22 6.63 -5.07 0.20
CA GLY A 22 7.30 -6.12 -0.54
C GLY A 22 6.35 -7.11 -1.19
N GLU A 23 6.80 -7.77 -2.25
CA GLU A 23 6.07 -8.84 -2.90
C GLU A 23 5.77 -9.95 -1.90
N GLY A 24 4.51 -10.37 -1.86
CA GLY A 24 4.05 -11.37 -0.90
C GLY A 24 3.87 -10.84 0.52
N GLY A 25 4.19 -9.58 0.76
CA GLY A 25 4.00 -8.93 2.06
C GLY A 25 2.69 -8.19 2.17
N THR A 26 2.61 -7.30 3.15
CA THR A 26 1.42 -6.49 3.41
C THR A 26 1.81 -5.05 3.72
N PRO A 27 0.88 -4.07 3.61
CA PRO A 27 1.16 -2.69 4.04
C PRO A 27 1.59 -2.58 5.50
N THR A 28 1.19 -3.53 6.34
CA THR A 28 1.52 -3.54 7.77
C THR A 28 3.04 -3.51 8.00
N GLU A 29 3.84 -4.11 7.11
CA GLU A 29 5.30 -4.09 7.23
C GLU A 29 5.88 -2.67 7.10
N MET A 30 5.15 -1.74 6.49
CA MET A 30 5.54 -0.35 6.30
C MET A 30 5.02 0.57 7.40
N ARG A 31 4.34 0.01 8.39
CA ARG A 31 3.61 0.79 9.40
C ARG A 31 4.51 1.74 10.21
N LEU A 32 5.68 1.28 10.62
CA LEU A 32 6.59 2.11 11.42
C LEU A 32 7.11 3.29 10.61
N VAL A 33 7.49 3.04 9.35
CA VAL A 33 7.97 4.08 8.44
C VAL A 33 6.83 5.08 8.17
N ALA A 34 5.64 4.59 7.87
CA ALA A 34 4.48 5.42 7.59
C ALA A 34 4.15 6.34 8.77
N ARG A 35 4.18 5.80 9.99
CA ARG A 35 3.90 6.58 11.19
C ARG A 35 4.97 7.63 11.45
N ALA A 36 6.24 7.31 11.22
CA ALA A 36 7.33 8.26 11.39
C ALA A 36 7.19 9.44 10.42
N LEU A 37 6.89 9.17 9.16
CA LEU A 37 6.66 10.20 8.15
C LEU A 37 5.44 11.05 8.49
N HIS A 38 4.38 10.43 8.94
CA HIS A 38 3.15 11.15 9.34
C HIS A 38 3.40 12.04 10.56
N ARG A 39 4.20 11.57 11.52
CA ARG A 39 4.58 12.42 12.67
C ARG A 39 5.39 13.65 12.25
N GLY A 40 6.09 13.55 11.12
CA GLY A 40 6.76 14.70 10.50
C GLY A 40 5.82 15.67 9.79
N GLY A 41 4.52 15.38 9.78
CA GLY A 41 3.50 16.24 9.18
C GLY A 41 3.17 15.87 7.74
N HIS A 42 3.73 14.82 7.19
CA HIS A 42 3.58 14.47 5.77
C HIS A 42 2.35 13.61 5.50
N THR A 43 1.87 13.71 4.26
CA THR A 43 0.85 12.79 3.74
C THR A 43 1.53 11.47 3.39
N VAL A 44 0.97 10.35 3.84
CA VAL A 44 1.58 9.02 3.62
C VAL A 44 0.51 8.04 3.18
N HIS A 45 0.72 7.39 2.04
CA HIS A 45 -0.13 6.31 1.55
C HIS A 45 0.71 5.06 1.31
N CYS A 46 0.20 3.92 1.73
CA CYS A 46 0.78 2.62 1.41
C CYS A 46 -0.35 1.70 0.97
N PRO A 47 -0.58 1.58 -0.36
CA PRO A 47 -1.67 0.75 -0.85
C PRO A 47 -1.34 -0.72 -0.70
N GLN A 48 -2.38 -1.53 -0.52
CA GLN A 48 -2.27 -2.97 -0.61
C GLN A 48 -2.23 -3.36 -2.10
N LEU A 49 -1.15 -4.03 -2.49
CA LEU A 49 -1.03 -4.47 -3.88
C LEU A 49 -2.06 -5.56 -4.21
N ALA A 50 -2.47 -5.60 -5.47
CA ALA A 50 -3.45 -6.58 -5.93
C ALA A 50 -3.02 -8.01 -5.57
N GLY A 51 -3.97 -8.85 -5.20
CA GLY A 51 -3.73 -10.25 -4.85
C GLY A 51 -3.04 -10.50 -3.52
N HIS A 52 -2.65 -9.43 -2.82
CA HIS A 52 -1.98 -9.55 -1.51
C HIS A 52 -3.00 -9.64 -0.37
N CYS A 53 -2.59 -10.23 0.75
CA CYS A 53 -3.40 -10.39 1.97
C CYS A 53 -4.65 -11.25 1.81
N ALA A 54 -4.77 -11.98 0.72
CA ALA A 54 -5.94 -12.83 0.46
C ALA A 54 -5.61 -14.33 0.47
N GLY A 55 -4.35 -14.69 0.23
CA GLY A 55 -3.88 -16.06 0.21
C GLY A 55 -3.00 -16.35 -1.00
N GLU A 56 -2.41 -17.54 -1.02
CA GLU A 56 -1.46 -17.91 -2.07
C GLU A 56 -2.11 -17.95 -3.46
N ALA A 57 -3.32 -18.49 -3.56
CA ALA A 57 -4.02 -18.59 -4.85
C ALA A 57 -4.25 -17.21 -5.46
N GLU A 58 -4.65 -16.25 -4.65
CA GLU A 58 -4.92 -14.88 -5.08
C GLU A 58 -3.62 -14.18 -5.48
N LEU A 59 -2.54 -14.41 -4.73
CA LEU A 59 -1.23 -13.85 -5.07
C LEU A 59 -0.74 -14.40 -6.40
N LEU A 60 -0.83 -15.71 -6.60
CA LEU A 60 -0.39 -16.38 -7.85
C LEU A 60 -1.24 -15.99 -9.06
N ALA A 61 -2.48 -15.55 -8.83
CA ALA A 61 -3.37 -15.08 -9.90
C ALA A 61 -3.01 -13.68 -10.39
N THR A 62 -2.10 -12.97 -9.71
CA THR A 62 -1.67 -11.62 -10.07
C THR A 62 -0.18 -11.61 -10.43
N GLY A 63 0.25 -10.53 -11.09
CA GLY A 63 1.64 -10.34 -11.45
C GLY A 63 2.05 -8.88 -11.32
N TRP A 64 3.26 -8.57 -11.76
CA TRP A 64 3.83 -7.23 -11.59
C TRP A 64 2.98 -6.13 -12.25
N ARG A 65 2.25 -6.44 -13.31
CA ARG A 65 1.37 -5.45 -13.96
C ARG A 65 0.20 -5.06 -13.07
N ASP A 66 -0.38 -6.06 -12.39
CA ASP A 66 -1.49 -5.81 -11.44
C ASP A 66 -0.99 -5.01 -10.25
N TRP A 67 0.19 -5.34 -9.75
CA TRP A 67 0.80 -4.65 -8.61
C TRP A 67 1.15 -3.20 -8.98
N THR A 68 1.74 -2.99 -10.17
CA THR A 68 2.04 -1.66 -10.68
C THR A 68 0.76 -0.84 -10.82
N GLN A 69 -0.32 -1.45 -11.30
CA GLN A 69 -1.59 -0.76 -11.44
C GLN A 69 -2.15 -0.32 -10.08
N SER A 70 -1.98 -1.14 -9.04
CA SER A 70 -2.36 -0.76 -7.68
C SER A 70 -1.63 0.51 -7.22
N VAL A 71 -0.35 0.63 -7.55
CA VAL A 71 0.46 1.79 -7.21
C VAL A 71 0.00 3.03 -7.99
N VAL A 72 -0.24 2.87 -9.29
CA VAL A 72 -0.73 3.97 -10.15
C VAL A 72 -2.08 4.48 -9.65
N ASP A 73 -2.99 3.57 -9.33
CA ASP A 73 -4.32 3.91 -8.83
C ASP A 73 -4.22 4.72 -7.52
N GLU A 74 -3.35 4.30 -6.62
CA GLU A 74 -3.15 5.02 -5.35
C GLU A 74 -2.55 6.40 -5.59
N LEU A 75 -1.57 6.51 -6.49
CA LEU A 75 -0.94 7.78 -6.81
C LEU A 75 -1.95 8.80 -7.34
N GLU A 76 -2.89 8.36 -8.17
CA GLU A 76 -3.93 9.21 -8.71
C GLU A 76 -4.89 9.73 -7.64
N HIS A 77 -4.99 9.06 -6.50
CA HIS A 77 -5.85 9.46 -5.38
C HIS A 77 -5.11 10.29 -4.33
N MET A 78 -3.83 10.47 -4.47
CA MET A 78 -3.06 11.35 -3.61
C MET A 78 -3.17 12.82 -4.09
#